data_326d85fe019979536d98fbe209994a20
#
_entry.id   326d85fe019979536d98fbe209994a20
#
_cell.length_a   1.000
_cell.length_b   1.000
_cell.length_c   1.000
_cell.angle_alpha   90.00
_cell.angle_beta   90.00
_cell.angle_gamma   90.00
#
_symmetry.space_group_name_H-M   'P 1'
#
loop_
_entity.id
_entity.type
_entity.pdbx_description
1 polymer ?
#
loop_
_entity_poly.entity_id
_entity_poly.type
_entity_poly.pdbx_seq_one_letter_code
_entity_poly.pdbx_strand_id
1 'polypeptide(L)'
;MKKVLGICVLCVSVSLSTNAQNNEFENAYNAFRQQAIKEYEDFREKANKEYADFMRQAWKSYQSLPEIPKPKDEPPVPPTPYPKDDKDKPIKDTPKPYEEVIPITEPEPQPKPVAPIREQSQPEENYFRFTFFQTGCKVRLDESHRFTLKDCQMNTLAEAWERLAGNEYNNAIRDCLELRIHHRLCDWGYLLMLQELSDAYLGRETNESALLCAYLYCQSGYQMRLGMGNNRLYLLVASKHQIYESGYWEIDGMFYYPFNCQEQSLEICGASFPNEQPLSLLVNENPLLVEKPTGSRVLQAEYFPDARANVTSDENLISFFATYPTSMLDDNFCTRWSFYANTPMSERIKKQLYPSLQKTIQGKSQYEAANVLLNFVQTAFVYEYDDKVWGGDRAFFAEESLYYPYCDCEDRSILFSRLVRDLLGLKVLLVYYPGHLATAVCFTDNVTGDYISLNNQKYVVCDPTYIGAPVGATMPDMDNGKAKVILLQ
;
A
#
# COMPACT_ATOMS: atom_id res chain seq x y z
N MET A 1 23.94 24.80 -6.50
CA MET A 1 24.89 24.65 -5.37
C MET A 1 24.25 23.72 -4.36
N LYS A 2 24.84 22.51 -4.22
CA LYS A 2 24.33 21.45 -3.35
C LYS A 2 24.60 21.77 -1.89
N LYS A 3 23.58 21.83 -1.03
CA LYS A 3 23.67 21.48 0.38
C LYS A 3 22.33 20.89 0.80
N VAL A 4 22.23 19.58 0.74
CA VAL A 4 21.17 18.78 1.34
C VAL A 4 21.44 18.75 2.83
N LEU A 5 20.50 19.23 3.63
CA LEU A 5 20.54 19.11 5.08
C LEU A 5 20.05 17.70 5.46
N GLY A 6 21.01 16.81 5.72
CA GLY A 6 20.72 15.53 6.39
C GLY A 6 20.53 15.80 7.88
N ILE A 7 19.31 15.57 8.39
CA ILE A 7 19.06 15.57 9.82
C ILE A 7 19.44 14.19 10.36
N CYS A 8 20.66 14.07 10.95
CA CYS A 8 21.01 12.92 11.76
C CYS A 8 20.38 13.08 13.15
N VAL A 9 19.48 12.18 13.50
CA VAL A 9 19.03 12.02 14.88
C VAL A 9 20.16 11.32 15.65
N LEU A 10 20.90 12.07 16.44
CA LEU A 10 21.87 11.53 17.41
C LEU A 10 21.14 11.35 18.74
N CYS A 11 20.81 10.12 19.08
CA CYS A 11 20.49 9.75 20.46
C CYS A 11 21.80 9.67 21.25
N VAL A 12 22.08 10.67 22.07
CA VAL A 12 23.14 10.61 23.06
C VAL A 12 22.52 10.57 24.45
N SER A 13 22.66 9.43 25.10
CA SER A 13 22.38 9.27 26.53
C SER A 13 23.54 9.92 27.33
N VAL A 14 23.25 11.02 27.97
CA VAL A 14 24.17 11.61 28.97
C VAL A 14 23.42 11.84 30.27
N SER A 15 23.87 11.17 31.30
CA SER A 15 23.42 11.29 32.69
C SER A 15 23.93 12.58 33.34
N LEU A 16 23.01 13.28 33.99
CA LEU A 16 23.11 14.18 35.13
C LEU A 16 24.37 15.06 35.28
N SER A 17 24.23 16.34 34.92
CA SER A 17 24.83 17.45 35.68
C SER A 17 24.21 18.79 35.31
N THR A 18 23.67 19.46 36.30
CA THR A 18 23.34 20.88 36.51
C THR A 18 22.25 21.55 35.65
N ASN A 19 21.24 22.13 36.34
CA ASN A 19 20.12 22.92 35.82
C ASN A 19 20.53 24.09 34.88
N ALA A 20 21.73 24.56 34.88
CA ALA A 20 22.21 25.64 34.01
C ALA A 20 22.50 25.17 32.58
N GLN A 21 23.09 23.99 32.40
CA GLN A 21 23.35 23.41 31.07
C GLN A 21 22.07 22.96 30.34
N ASN A 22 21.04 22.53 31.10
CA ASN A 22 19.73 22.21 30.54
C ASN A 22 19.04 23.46 29.96
N ASN A 23 19.14 24.61 30.66
CA ASN A 23 18.53 25.87 30.18
C ASN A 23 19.24 26.42 28.93
N GLU A 24 20.56 26.30 28.80
CA GLU A 24 21.28 26.71 27.59
C GLU A 24 20.97 25.79 26.41
N PHE A 25 20.87 24.47 26.62
CA PHE A 25 20.49 23.52 25.59
C PHE A 25 19.02 23.73 25.13
N GLU A 26 18.09 23.91 26.07
CA GLU A 26 16.70 24.20 25.76
C GLU A 26 16.54 25.52 24.99
N ASN A 27 17.27 26.55 25.37
CA ASN A 27 17.25 27.82 24.66
C ASN A 27 17.83 27.70 23.24
N ALA A 28 18.95 26.99 23.08
CA ALA A 28 19.55 26.73 21.76
C ALA A 28 18.62 25.88 20.88
N TYR A 29 18.00 24.84 21.44
CA TYR A 29 17.05 24.00 20.75
C TYR A 29 15.78 24.81 20.33
N ASN A 30 15.24 25.61 21.22
CA ASN A 30 14.10 26.45 20.92
C ASN A 30 14.42 27.52 19.85
N ALA A 31 15.60 28.11 19.90
CA ALA A 31 16.05 29.06 18.87
C ALA A 31 16.20 28.37 17.51
N PHE A 32 16.81 27.18 17.46
CA PHE A 32 16.93 26.38 16.25
C PHE A 32 15.55 25.99 15.68
N ARG A 33 14.65 25.53 16.56
CA ARG A 33 13.27 25.19 16.18
C ARG A 33 12.53 26.40 15.60
N GLN A 34 12.63 27.57 16.22
CA GLN A 34 12.00 28.80 15.74
C GLN A 34 12.58 29.24 14.39
N GLN A 35 13.88 29.09 14.19
CA GLN A 35 14.51 29.39 12.92
C GLN A 35 14.05 28.41 11.82
N ALA A 36 14.00 27.11 12.11
CA ALA A 36 13.51 26.11 11.16
C ALA A 36 12.04 26.34 10.75
N ILE A 37 11.19 26.70 11.73
CA ILE A 37 9.80 27.08 11.48
C ILE A 37 9.75 28.30 10.56
N LYS A 38 10.50 29.35 10.84
CA LYS A 38 10.51 30.56 10.04
C LYS A 38 10.97 30.28 8.59
N GLU A 39 12.09 29.58 8.42
CA GLU A 39 12.63 29.25 7.09
C GLU A 39 11.64 28.41 6.27
N TYR A 40 10.94 27.49 6.92
CA TYR A 40 9.93 26.67 6.27
C TYR A 40 8.68 27.48 5.90
N GLU A 41 8.21 28.38 6.78
CA GLU A 41 7.08 29.27 6.50
C GLU A 41 7.39 30.24 5.35
N ASP A 42 8.58 30.88 5.35
CA ASP A 42 9.02 31.75 4.27
C ASP A 42 9.08 31.00 2.93
N PHE A 43 9.60 29.77 2.94
CA PHE A 43 9.60 28.90 1.76
C PHE A 43 8.19 28.56 1.28
N ARG A 44 7.31 28.16 2.20
CA ARG A 44 5.94 27.75 1.88
C ARG A 44 5.09 28.91 1.38
N GLU A 45 5.21 30.08 1.98
CA GLU A 45 4.53 31.30 1.53
C GLU A 45 4.93 31.64 0.10
N LYS A 46 6.23 31.66 -0.19
CA LYS A 46 6.73 31.90 -1.54
C LYS A 46 6.22 30.86 -2.53
N ALA A 47 6.33 29.57 -2.21
CA ALA A 47 5.91 28.48 -3.10
C ALA A 47 4.39 28.53 -3.38
N ASN A 48 3.57 28.79 -2.39
CA ASN A 48 2.11 28.91 -2.56
C ASN A 48 1.73 30.13 -3.40
N LYS A 49 2.43 31.25 -3.22
CA LYS A 49 2.21 32.44 -4.04
C LYS A 49 2.55 32.18 -5.51
N GLU A 50 3.72 31.59 -5.77
CA GLU A 50 4.14 31.24 -7.13
C GLU A 50 3.15 30.23 -7.75
N TYR A 51 2.65 29.28 -6.98
CA TYR A 51 1.66 28.31 -7.44
C TYR A 51 0.32 29.00 -7.78
N ALA A 52 -0.19 29.88 -6.93
CA ALA A 52 -1.41 30.65 -7.19
C ALA A 52 -1.26 31.59 -8.40
N ASP A 53 -0.11 32.24 -8.56
CA ASP A 53 0.18 33.08 -9.73
C ASP A 53 0.19 32.26 -11.02
N PHE A 54 0.67 31.00 -10.97
CA PHE A 54 0.62 30.09 -12.10
C PHE A 54 -0.81 29.62 -12.39
N MET A 55 -1.62 29.36 -11.37
CA MET A 55 -3.04 28.98 -11.53
C MET A 55 -3.86 30.01 -12.29
N ARG A 56 -3.48 31.29 -12.23
CA ARG A 56 -4.15 32.37 -12.98
C ARG A 56 -3.83 32.37 -14.49
N GLN A 57 -2.82 31.59 -14.90
CA GLN A 57 -2.47 31.45 -16.30
C GLN A 57 -3.41 30.43 -16.99
N ALA A 58 -3.45 30.48 -18.33
CA ALA A 58 -4.29 29.55 -19.08
C ALA A 58 -3.86 28.10 -18.85
N TRP A 59 -4.77 27.27 -18.42
CA TRP A 59 -4.56 25.83 -18.29
C TRP A 59 -4.56 25.20 -19.68
N LYS A 60 -3.90 24.06 -19.81
CA LYS A 60 -3.78 23.35 -21.08
C LYS A 60 -4.83 22.24 -21.15
N SER A 61 -5.41 22.07 -22.33
CA SER A 61 -6.31 20.94 -22.60
C SER A 61 -5.51 19.67 -22.83
N TYR A 62 -5.88 18.62 -22.12
CA TYR A 62 -5.33 17.28 -22.26
C TYR A 62 -6.46 16.28 -22.48
N GLN A 63 -6.21 15.27 -23.29
CA GLN A 63 -7.09 14.13 -23.46
C GLN A 63 -6.65 13.00 -22.53
N SER A 64 -7.60 12.28 -21.94
CA SER A 64 -7.28 11.07 -21.20
C SER A 64 -6.70 10.02 -22.14
N LEU A 65 -5.73 9.27 -21.63
CA LEU A 65 -5.27 8.06 -22.31
C LEU A 65 -6.25 6.91 -22.01
N PRO A 66 -6.32 5.91 -22.89
CA PRO A 66 -7.18 4.75 -22.67
C PRO A 66 -6.84 4.05 -21.36
N GLU A 67 -7.87 3.54 -20.69
CA GLU A 67 -7.69 2.68 -19.53
C GLU A 67 -6.79 1.49 -19.87
N ILE A 68 -5.88 1.16 -18.98
CA ILE A 68 -5.05 -0.04 -19.06
C ILE A 68 -5.96 -1.20 -18.61
N PRO A 69 -6.32 -2.16 -19.48
CA PRO A 69 -7.13 -3.29 -19.05
C PRO A 69 -6.35 -4.16 -18.08
N LYS A 70 -7.06 -4.77 -17.13
CA LYS A 70 -6.44 -5.85 -16.34
C LYS A 70 -5.88 -6.91 -17.28
N PRO A 71 -4.77 -7.56 -16.92
CA PRO A 71 -4.29 -8.70 -17.68
C PRO A 71 -5.43 -9.71 -17.80
N LYS A 72 -5.71 -10.16 -19.01
CA LYS A 72 -6.54 -11.34 -19.18
C LYS A 72 -5.64 -12.52 -18.86
N ASP A 73 -5.92 -13.19 -17.76
CA ASP A 73 -5.23 -14.42 -17.46
C ASP A 73 -5.42 -15.39 -18.64
N GLU A 74 -4.34 -16.08 -18.99
CA GLU A 74 -4.48 -17.32 -19.76
C GLU A 74 -5.44 -18.20 -18.95
N PRO A 75 -6.20 -19.13 -19.58
CA PRO A 75 -7.16 -19.93 -18.87
C PRO A 75 -6.54 -20.45 -17.57
N PRO A 76 -7.12 -20.15 -16.41
CA PRO A 76 -6.51 -20.47 -15.13
C PRO A 76 -6.34 -21.99 -15.01
N VAL A 77 -5.19 -22.43 -14.58
CA VAL A 77 -4.91 -23.85 -14.38
C VAL A 77 -5.69 -24.34 -13.16
N PRO A 78 -6.54 -25.38 -13.29
CA PRO A 78 -7.36 -25.83 -12.18
C PRO A 78 -6.50 -26.46 -11.06
N PRO A 79 -6.95 -26.39 -9.80
CA PRO A 79 -6.28 -27.08 -8.71
C PRO A 79 -6.25 -28.57 -9.00
N THR A 80 -5.06 -29.15 -8.95
CA THR A 80 -4.83 -30.55 -9.32
C THR A 80 -4.48 -31.35 -8.06
N PRO A 81 -5.15 -32.49 -7.80
CA PRO A 81 -4.76 -33.37 -6.69
C PRO A 81 -3.45 -34.11 -6.99
N TYR A 82 -2.56 -34.19 -6.00
CA TYR A 82 -1.35 -34.96 -6.10
C TYR A 82 -1.69 -36.48 -6.21
N PRO A 83 -1.13 -37.20 -7.18
CA PRO A 83 -1.45 -38.63 -7.38
C PRO A 83 -1.11 -39.47 -6.14
N LYS A 84 -2.06 -40.31 -5.71
CA LYS A 84 -1.87 -41.19 -4.53
C LYS A 84 -0.68 -42.11 -4.67
N ASP A 85 -0.45 -42.64 -5.90
CA ASP A 85 0.63 -43.57 -6.22
C ASP A 85 2.02 -42.91 -6.24
N ASP A 86 2.07 -41.57 -6.19
CA ASP A 86 3.32 -40.83 -6.18
C ASP A 86 3.76 -40.42 -4.77
N LYS A 87 2.91 -40.60 -3.75
CA LYS A 87 3.20 -40.20 -2.35
C LYS A 87 4.44 -40.92 -1.79
N ASP A 88 4.70 -42.15 -2.22
CA ASP A 88 5.82 -42.96 -1.74
C ASP A 88 7.03 -42.93 -2.70
N LYS A 89 6.95 -42.20 -3.81
CA LYS A 89 8.05 -42.05 -4.74
C LYS A 89 9.09 -41.07 -4.25
N PRO A 90 10.39 -41.41 -4.31
CA PRO A 90 11.43 -40.46 -3.92
C PRO A 90 11.44 -39.25 -4.88
N ILE A 91 11.32 -38.04 -4.31
CA ILE A 91 11.48 -36.79 -5.06
C ILE A 91 12.98 -36.64 -5.41
N LYS A 92 13.26 -36.28 -6.66
CA LYS A 92 14.62 -36.04 -7.15
C LYS A 92 14.87 -34.57 -7.36
N ASP A 93 16.12 -34.16 -7.19
CA ASP A 93 16.56 -32.82 -7.53
C ASP A 93 16.46 -32.57 -9.03
N THR A 94 15.57 -31.67 -9.43
CA THR A 94 15.37 -31.32 -10.84
C THR A 94 15.38 -29.79 -10.97
N PRO A 95 16.39 -29.21 -11.62
CA PRO A 95 16.41 -27.78 -11.88
C PRO A 95 15.31 -27.39 -12.88
N LYS A 96 14.55 -26.35 -12.57
CA LYS A 96 13.54 -25.80 -13.46
C LYS A 96 14.06 -24.47 -14.05
N PRO A 97 13.97 -24.32 -15.37
CA PRO A 97 14.31 -23.06 -16.02
C PRO A 97 13.27 -21.98 -15.70
N TYR A 98 13.63 -20.73 -15.93
CA TYR A 98 12.75 -19.57 -15.92
C TYR A 98 13.19 -18.61 -17.03
N GLU A 99 12.24 -17.81 -17.51
CA GLU A 99 12.46 -16.84 -18.59
C GLU A 99 12.98 -15.50 -18.06
N GLU A 100 12.41 -15.03 -16.95
CA GLU A 100 12.62 -13.67 -16.45
C GLU A 100 12.66 -13.64 -14.91
N VAL A 101 13.43 -12.69 -14.37
CA VAL A 101 13.42 -12.35 -12.94
C VAL A 101 12.83 -10.96 -12.78
N ILE A 102 11.70 -10.87 -12.06
CA ILE A 102 11.06 -9.61 -11.69
C ILE A 102 11.75 -9.09 -10.42
N PRO A 103 12.39 -7.91 -10.47
CA PRO A 103 13.16 -7.40 -9.35
C PRO A 103 12.27 -7.04 -8.16
N ILE A 104 12.89 -6.93 -6.98
CA ILE A 104 12.25 -6.35 -5.79
C ILE A 104 11.93 -4.89 -6.12
N THR A 105 10.64 -4.54 -5.99
CA THR A 105 10.24 -3.15 -6.01
C THR A 105 10.73 -2.50 -4.72
N GLU A 106 11.58 -1.48 -4.82
CA GLU A 106 12.07 -0.76 -3.65
C GLU A 106 10.89 -0.13 -2.91
N PRO A 107 10.84 -0.25 -1.57
CA PRO A 107 9.86 0.47 -0.80
C PRO A 107 10.05 1.96 -1.01
N GLU A 108 8.96 2.67 -1.19
CA GLU A 108 9.01 4.12 -1.28
C GLU A 108 9.57 4.73 0.02
N PRO A 109 10.16 5.94 -0.06
CA PRO A 109 10.69 6.58 1.11
C PRO A 109 9.62 6.73 2.19
N GLN A 110 10.00 6.43 3.42
CA GLN A 110 9.17 6.61 4.61
C GLN A 110 8.48 7.98 4.63
N PRO A 111 7.27 8.10 5.19
CA PRO A 111 6.58 9.37 5.30
C PRO A 111 7.52 10.44 5.83
N LYS A 112 7.55 11.59 5.16
CA LYS A 112 8.33 12.73 5.66
C LYS A 112 7.85 13.05 7.07
N PRO A 113 8.76 13.42 7.99
CA PRO A 113 8.38 13.88 9.31
C PRO A 113 7.44 15.09 9.17
N VAL A 114 6.60 15.29 10.20
CA VAL A 114 5.68 16.43 10.23
C VAL A 114 6.49 17.71 9.98
N ALA A 115 6.10 18.46 8.97
CA ALA A 115 6.75 19.71 8.61
C ALA A 115 6.76 20.68 9.79
N PRO A 116 7.78 21.53 9.97
CA PRO A 116 7.88 22.48 11.07
C PRO A 116 6.94 23.68 10.85
N ILE A 117 5.64 23.39 10.79
CA ILE A 117 4.58 24.38 10.61
C ILE A 117 4.26 25.03 11.96
N ARG A 118 4.08 26.35 11.99
CA ARG A 118 3.68 27.08 13.20
C ARG A 118 2.25 26.74 13.55
N GLU A 119 2.06 26.23 14.76
CA GLU A 119 0.75 25.95 15.31
C GLU A 119 0.08 27.19 15.88
N GLN A 120 -1.23 27.23 15.75
CA GLN A 120 -2.08 28.19 16.45
C GLN A 120 -2.82 27.47 17.58
N SER A 121 -2.99 28.16 18.72
CA SER A 121 -3.80 27.63 19.82
C SER A 121 -5.26 27.63 19.41
N GLN A 122 -5.92 26.48 19.54
CA GLN A 122 -7.35 26.34 19.27
C GLN A 122 -7.99 25.47 20.35
N PRO A 123 -9.12 25.88 20.96
CA PRO A 123 -9.85 25.05 21.91
C PRO A 123 -10.35 23.76 21.27
N GLU A 124 -10.32 22.65 22.00
CA GLU A 124 -10.68 21.33 21.46
C GLU A 124 -12.16 21.23 21.05
N GLU A 125 -13.04 22.02 21.65
CA GLU A 125 -14.45 22.12 21.27
C GLU A 125 -14.64 22.59 19.82
N ASN A 126 -13.68 23.34 19.28
CA ASN A 126 -13.71 23.87 17.91
C ASN A 126 -13.01 22.93 16.91
N TYR A 127 -12.58 21.73 17.33
CA TYR A 127 -11.99 20.78 16.39
C TYR A 127 -13.06 20.17 15.52
N PHE A 128 -12.81 20.14 14.21
CA PHE A 128 -13.64 19.39 13.29
C PHE A 128 -13.42 17.88 13.50
N ARG A 129 -14.52 17.11 13.54
CA ARG A 129 -14.51 15.65 13.74
C ARG A 129 -15.11 14.96 12.54
N PHE A 130 -14.43 13.93 12.09
CA PHE A 130 -14.89 13.06 10.99
C PHE A 130 -14.55 11.61 11.29
N THR A 131 -15.00 10.70 10.43
CA THR A 131 -14.73 9.27 10.59
C THR A 131 -14.03 8.75 9.34
N PHE A 132 -13.01 7.93 9.53
CA PHE A 132 -12.30 7.24 8.47
C PHE A 132 -12.31 5.74 8.77
N PHE A 133 -12.97 4.93 7.93
CA PHE A 133 -13.27 3.51 8.22
C PHE A 133 -13.73 3.31 9.66
N GLN A 134 -14.76 4.03 10.06
CA GLN A 134 -15.35 4.06 11.41
C GLN A 134 -14.38 4.52 12.53
N THR A 135 -13.15 4.88 12.20
CA THR A 135 -12.18 5.42 13.14
C THR A 135 -12.41 6.92 13.32
N GLY A 136 -12.62 7.36 14.55
CA GLY A 136 -12.82 8.79 14.84
C GLY A 136 -11.53 9.57 14.68
N CYS A 137 -11.56 10.57 13.82
CA CYS A 137 -10.47 11.50 13.56
C CYS A 137 -10.89 12.92 13.95
N LYS A 138 -9.93 13.77 14.32
CA LYS A 138 -10.16 15.18 14.62
C LYS A 138 -9.00 16.03 14.12
N VAL A 139 -9.33 17.22 13.61
CA VAL A 139 -8.37 18.20 13.13
C VAL A 139 -8.73 19.58 13.66
N ARG A 140 -7.73 20.43 13.85
CA ARG A 140 -7.91 21.84 14.25
C ARG A 140 -8.36 22.67 13.04
N LEU A 141 -9.62 22.54 12.69
CA LEU A 141 -10.29 23.23 11.60
C LEU A 141 -11.72 23.51 12.05
N ASP A 142 -12.09 24.77 12.23
CA ASP A 142 -13.41 25.16 12.72
C ASP A 142 -14.35 25.65 11.60
N GLU A 143 -15.61 25.90 11.92
CA GLU A 143 -16.64 26.32 10.97
C GLU A 143 -16.34 27.65 10.26
N SER A 144 -15.54 28.54 10.87
CA SER A 144 -15.19 29.87 10.29
C SER A 144 -14.24 29.72 9.08
N HIS A 145 -13.55 28.60 8.95
CA HIS A 145 -12.64 28.33 7.84
C HIS A 145 -13.35 27.75 6.61
N ARG A 146 -14.65 27.41 6.70
CA ARG A 146 -15.41 26.99 5.52
C ARG A 146 -15.40 28.06 4.45
N PHE A 147 -15.37 27.66 3.22
CA PHE A 147 -15.41 28.55 2.08
C PHE A 147 -16.33 28.00 0.98
N THR A 148 -16.75 28.88 0.09
CA THR A 148 -17.51 28.56 -1.11
C THR A 148 -16.84 29.19 -2.31
N LEU A 149 -16.83 28.48 -3.43
CA LEU A 149 -16.37 28.99 -4.71
C LEU A 149 -17.57 29.58 -5.47
N LYS A 150 -17.41 30.80 -5.98
CA LYS A 150 -18.45 31.41 -6.82
C LYS A 150 -18.54 30.75 -8.20
N ASP A 151 -17.44 30.21 -8.68
CA ASP A 151 -17.27 29.52 -9.95
C ASP A 151 -15.97 28.71 -9.93
N CYS A 152 -15.68 27.97 -11.01
CA CYS A 152 -14.42 27.25 -11.20
C CYS A 152 -13.42 27.98 -12.11
N GLN A 153 -13.51 29.32 -12.21
CA GLN A 153 -12.55 30.07 -13.00
C GLN A 153 -11.18 30.11 -12.34
N MET A 154 -10.11 30.15 -13.15
CA MET A 154 -8.73 30.16 -12.69
C MET A 154 -8.43 31.18 -11.60
N ASN A 155 -8.97 32.42 -11.75
CA ASN A 155 -8.81 33.45 -10.73
C ASN A 155 -9.49 33.09 -9.41
N THR A 156 -10.70 32.55 -9.45
CA THR A 156 -11.44 32.11 -8.25
C THR A 156 -10.69 31.00 -7.52
N LEU A 157 -10.17 30.03 -8.27
CA LEU A 157 -9.37 28.93 -7.71
C LEU A 157 -8.06 29.43 -7.10
N ALA A 158 -7.36 30.37 -7.77
CA ALA A 158 -6.13 30.96 -7.27
C ALA A 158 -6.36 31.78 -5.99
N GLU A 159 -7.42 32.61 -5.94
CA GLU A 159 -7.82 33.35 -4.74
C GLU A 159 -8.14 32.42 -3.56
N ALA A 160 -8.86 31.32 -3.84
CA ALA A 160 -9.16 30.30 -2.83
C ALA A 160 -7.89 29.58 -2.34
N TRP A 161 -6.96 29.25 -3.26
CA TRP A 161 -5.66 28.68 -2.89
C TRP A 161 -4.84 29.61 -1.99
N GLU A 162 -4.77 30.90 -2.31
CA GLU A 162 -4.09 31.90 -1.47
C GLU A 162 -4.71 31.98 -0.08
N ARG A 163 -6.04 31.89 0.02
CA ARG A 163 -6.74 31.84 1.30
C ARG A 163 -6.37 30.59 2.09
N LEU A 164 -6.37 29.40 1.45
CA LEU A 164 -5.96 28.14 2.08
C LEU A 164 -4.49 28.20 2.53
N ALA A 165 -3.63 28.89 1.77
CA ALA A 165 -2.21 29.06 2.09
C ALA A 165 -1.94 29.99 3.27
N GLY A 166 -2.94 30.69 3.75
CA GLY A 166 -2.86 31.48 4.98
C GLY A 166 -2.62 30.60 6.23
N ASN A 167 -2.24 31.27 7.32
CA ASN A 167 -1.88 30.58 8.57
C ASN A 167 -3.03 29.80 9.22
N GLU A 168 -4.26 30.08 8.84
CA GLU A 168 -5.47 29.47 9.40
C GLU A 168 -5.56 27.95 9.17
N TYR A 169 -4.99 27.48 8.05
CA TYR A 169 -4.97 26.04 7.73
C TYR A 169 -3.71 25.29 8.19
N ASN A 170 -2.76 25.99 8.83
CA ASN A 170 -1.51 25.38 9.31
C ASN A 170 -1.76 24.20 10.24
N ASN A 171 -2.67 24.37 11.20
CA ASN A 171 -3.03 23.31 12.13
C ASN A 171 -3.61 22.10 11.41
N ALA A 172 -4.49 22.30 10.43
CA ALA A 172 -5.12 21.21 9.68
C ALA A 172 -4.09 20.39 8.91
N ILE A 173 -3.12 21.03 8.23
CA ILE A 173 -2.03 20.32 7.53
C ILE A 173 -1.23 19.47 8.52
N ARG A 174 -0.85 20.06 9.66
CA ARG A 174 -0.07 19.38 10.68
C ARG A 174 -0.84 18.19 11.27
N ASP A 175 -2.10 18.39 11.63
CA ASP A 175 -2.95 17.35 12.22
C ASP A 175 -3.17 16.20 11.25
N CYS A 176 -3.33 16.47 9.95
CA CYS A 176 -3.43 15.43 8.92
C CYS A 176 -2.14 14.59 8.84
N LEU A 177 -0.96 15.23 8.87
CA LEU A 177 0.33 14.52 8.89
C LEU A 177 0.51 13.71 10.17
N GLU A 178 0.09 14.23 11.32
CA GLU A 178 0.12 13.49 12.59
C GLU A 178 -0.86 12.30 12.59
N LEU A 179 -2.07 12.48 12.04
CA LEU A 179 -3.03 11.39 11.86
C LEU A 179 -2.48 10.29 10.93
N ARG A 180 -1.78 10.66 9.84
CA ARG A 180 -1.10 9.71 8.97
C ARG A 180 -0.14 8.81 9.74
N ILE A 181 0.73 9.42 10.56
CA ILE A 181 1.71 8.70 11.37
C ILE A 181 1.01 7.86 12.44
N HIS A 182 0.07 8.46 13.18
CA HIS A 182 -0.65 7.80 14.26
C HIS A 182 -1.41 6.57 13.78
N HIS A 183 -2.09 6.67 12.65
CA HIS A 183 -2.88 5.58 12.07
C HIS A 183 -2.07 4.70 11.10
N ARG A 184 -0.75 4.90 10.96
CA ARG A 184 0.14 4.14 10.06
C ARG A 184 -0.37 4.07 8.63
N LEU A 185 -0.89 5.18 8.12
CA LEU A 185 -1.46 5.20 6.78
C LEU A 185 -0.36 5.19 5.73
N CYS A 186 -0.41 4.21 4.81
CA CYS A 186 0.31 4.29 3.54
C CYS A 186 -0.19 5.47 2.70
N ASP A 187 0.45 5.78 1.59
CA ASP A 187 0.09 6.93 0.77
C ASP A 187 -1.36 6.85 0.28
N TRP A 188 -1.81 5.66 -0.14
CA TRP A 188 -3.20 5.45 -0.54
C TRP A 188 -4.18 5.72 0.61
N GLY A 189 -3.93 5.16 1.78
CA GLY A 189 -4.76 5.39 2.97
C GLY A 189 -4.79 6.85 3.39
N TYR A 190 -3.66 7.54 3.29
CA TYR A 190 -3.59 8.98 3.59
C TYR A 190 -4.41 9.83 2.62
N LEU A 191 -4.33 9.54 1.33
CA LEU A 191 -5.12 10.22 0.31
C LEU A 191 -6.63 10.03 0.54
N LEU A 192 -7.06 8.78 0.83
CA LEU A 192 -8.46 8.49 1.17
C LEU A 192 -8.91 9.24 2.43
N MET A 193 -8.05 9.36 3.44
CA MET A 193 -8.35 10.11 4.66
C MET A 193 -8.52 11.60 4.38
N LEU A 194 -7.67 12.20 3.54
CA LEU A 194 -7.81 13.60 3.15
C LEU A 194 -9.09 13.85 2.34
N GLN A 195 -9.45 12.91 1.46
CA GLN A 195 -10.71 12.98 0.71
C GLN A 195 -11.91 12.94 1.67
N GLU A 196 -11.93 11.99 2.61
CA GLU A 196 -13.04 11.86 3.58
C GLU A 196 -13.14 13.08 4.50
N LEU A 197 -12.01 13.64 4.97
CA LEU A 197 -11.97 14.91 5.70
C LEU A 197 -12.60 16.04 4.89
N SER A 198 -12.16 16.20 3.65
CA SER A 198 -12.61 17.30 2.78
C SER A 198 -14.09 17.18 2.44
N ASP A 199 -14.56 15.99 2.14
CA ASP A 199 -15.98 15.69 1.86
C ASP A 199 -16.86 15.90 3.09
N ALA A 200 -16.42 15.46 4.26
CA ALA A 200 -17.15 15.69 5.51
C ALA A 200 -17.21 17.17 5.89
N TYR A 201 -16.16 17.93 5.56
CA TYR A 201 -16.05 19.33 5.94
C TYR A 201 -16.79 20.25 4.95
N LEU A 202 -16.66 20.07 3.63
CA LEU A 202 -17.17 21.00 2.61
C LEU A 202 -18.28 20.40 1.74
N GLY A 203 -18.66 19.16 1.98
CA GLY A 203 -19.68 18.44 1.21
C GLY A 203 -19.06 17.50 0.20
N ARG A 204 -19.67 16.32 0.08
CA ARG A 204 -19.21 15.27 -0.82
C ARG A 204 -19.30 15.70 -2.28
N GLU A 205 -18.24 15.45 -3.02
CA GLU A 205 -18.12 15.73 -4.46
C GLU A 205 -18.33 17.22 -4.85
N THR A 206 -18.05 18.16 -3.95
CA THR A 206 -18.03 19.59 -4.26
C THR A 206 -16.69 20.03 -4.81
N ASN A 207 -16.64 21.16 -5.52
CA ASN A 207 -15.40 21.76 -5.99
C ASN A 207 -14.53 22.24 -4.82
N GLU A 208 -15.18 22.69 -3.75
CA GLU A 208 -14.55 23.10 -2.50
C GLU A 208 -13.85 21.93 -1.81
N SER A 209 -14.50 20.75 -1.75
CA SER A 209 -13.90 19.52 -1.22
C SER A 209 -12.71 19.09 -2.05
N ALA A 210 -12.82 19.08 -3.38
CA ALA A 210 -11.73 18.75 -4.28
C ALA A 210 -10.53 19.70 -4.12
N LEU A 211 -10.78 21.02 -3.97
CA LEU A 211 -9.72 22.00 -3.78
C LEU A 211 -9.04 21.86 -2.41
N LEU A 212 -9.80 21.63 -1.34
CA LEU A 212 -9.24 21.42 0.00
C LEU A 212 -8.39 20.14 0.04
N CYS A 213 -8.89 19.03 -0.51
CA CYS A 213 -8.15 17.77 -0.60
C CYS A 213 -6.84 17.97 -1.37
N ALA A 214 -6.89 18.62 -2.53
CA ALA A 214 -5.71 18.92 -3.35
C ALA A 214 -4.71 19.79 -2.59
N TYR A 215 -5.18 20.81 -1.88
CA TYR A 215 -4.33 21.67 -1.08
C TYR A 215 -3.62 20.90 0.03
N LEU A 216 -4.36 20.16 0.87
CA LEU A 216 -3.80 19.37 1.97
C LEU A 216 -2.81 18.31 1.44
N TYR A 217 -3.13 17.66 0.33
CA TYR A 217 -2.28 16.67 -0.31
C TYR A 217 -0.98 17.29 -0.84
N CYS A 218 -1.08 18.41 -1.54
CA CYS A 218 0.07 19.20 -2.02
C CYS A 218 0.98 19.66 -0.88
N GLN A 219 0.39 20.25 0.19
CA GLN A 219 1.15 20.73 1.34
C GLN A 219 1.79 19.59 2.16
N SER A 220 1.29 18.39 2.01
CA SER A 220 1.90 17.16 2.55
C SER A 220 3.08 16.64 1.71
N GLY A 221 3.41 17.32 0.60
CA GLY A 221 4.57 17.01 -0.24
C GLY A 221 4.28 16.03 -1.38
N TYR A 222 3.01 15.81 -1.71
CA TYR A 222 2.64 14.92 -2.81
C TYR A 222 2.49 15.63 -4.15
N GLN A 223 2.88 14.92 -5.18
CA GLN A 223 2.77 15.37 -6.57
C GLN A 223 1.33 15.24 -7.06
N MET A 224 0.76 16.36 -7.48
CA MET A 224 -0.60 16.40 -7.99
C MET A 224 -0.76 17.49 -9.05
N ARG A 225 -1.88 17.44 -9.78
CA ARG A 225 -2.34 18.55 -10.63
C ARG A 225 -3.83 18.79 -10.38
N LEU A 226 -4.29 20.01 -10.64
CA LEU A 226 -5.70 20.33 -10.71
C LEU A 226 -6.17 20.22 -12.15
N GLY A 227 -7.26 19.50 -12.36
CA GLY A 227 -7.94 19.39 -13.65
C GLY A 227 -9.35 19.97 -13.57
N MET A 228 -9.82 20.59 -14.65
CA MET A 228 -11.15 21.16 -14.76
C MET A 228 -11.86 20.62 -16.00
N GLY A 229 -13.07 20.13 -15.83
CA GLY A 229 -13.96 19.69 -16.91
C GLY A 229 -15.41 19.88 -16.51
N ASN A 230 -16.26 20.35 -17.44
CA ASN A 230 -17.69 20.56 -17.22
C ASN A 230 -18.03 21.36 -15.93
N ASN A 231 -17.26 22.42 -15.66
CA ASN A 231 -17.38 23.26 -14.45
C ASN A 231 -17.17 22.50 -13.13
N ARG A 232 -16.42 21.39 -13.19
CA ARG A 232 -16.05 20.56 -12.05
C ARG A 232 -14.53 20.50 -11.90
N LEU A 233 -14.06 20.61 -10.65
CA LEU A 233 -12.65 20.52 -10.28
C LEU A 233 -12.31 19.08 -9.87
N TYR A 234 -11.16 18.62 -10.32
CA TYR A 234 -10.64 17.29 -10.03
C TYR A 234 -9.22 17.36 -9.49
N LEU A 235 -8.96 16.56 -8.47
CA LEU A 235 -7.62 16.25 -8.03
C LEU A 235 -7.06 15.12 -8.91
N LEU A 236 -5.93 15.37 -9.55
CA LEU A 236 -5.16 14.38 -10.32
C LEU A 236 -3.91 14.03 -9.53
N VAL A 237 -3.77 12.78 -9.13
CA VAL A 237 -2.63 12.30 -8.33
C VAL A 237 -1.59 11.64 -9.22
N ALA A 238 -0.33 12.03 -9.06
CA ALA A 238 0.77 11.42 -9.80
C ALA A 238 1.13 10.07 -9.19
N SER A 239 1.38 9.06 -10.03
CA SER A 239 1.92 7.77 -9.58
C SER A 239 2.85 7.19 -10.63
N LYS A 240 3.86 6.44 -10.18
CA LYS A 240 4.66 5.57 -11.05
C LYS A 240 3.95 4.24 -11.33
N HIS A 241 2.98 3.88 -10.50
CA HIS A 241 2.15 2.71 -10.72
C HIS A 241 1.20 2.97 -11.89
N GLN A 242 1.08 2.00 -12.75
CA GLN A 242 0.07 1.95 -13.80
C GLN A 242 -1.16 1.26 -13.22
N ILE A 243 -2.21 2.05 -12.95
CA ILE A 243 -3.45 1.59 -12.34
C ILE A 243 -4.37 1.05 -13.44
N TYR A 244 -4.84 -0.18 -13.25
CA TYR A 244 -5.77 -0.81 -14.20
C TYR A 244 -7.17 -0.21 -14.12
N GLU A 245 -7.89 -0.27 -15.24
CA GLU A 245 -9.29 0.15 -15.35
C GLU A 245 -9.54 1.59 -14.86
N SER A 246 -8.51 2.44 -14.98
CA SER A 246 -8.59 3.86 -14.66
C SER A 246 -8.07 4.69 -15.82
N GLY A 247 -8.89 5.64 -16.28
CA GLY A 247 -8.44 6.66 -17.22
C GLY A 247 -7.32 7.50 -16.59
N TYR A 248 -6.34 7.93 -17.37
CA TYR A 248 -5.20 8.70 -16.87
C TYR A 248 -4.73 9.74 -17.88
N TRP A 249 -3.94 10.67 -17.40
CA TRP A 249 -3.28 11.69 -18.20
C TRP A 249 -1.77 11.56 -18.04
N GLU A 250 -1.04 11.68 -19.11
CA GLU A 250 0.41 11.75 -19.07
C GLU A 250 0.86 13.21 -19.19
N ILE A 251 1.62 13.70 -18.22
CA ILE A 251 2.14 15.06 -18.17
C ILE A 251 3.62 14.96 -17.80
N ASP A 252 4.48 15.44 -18.68
CA ASP A 252 5.94 15.44 -18.51
C ASP A 252 6.51 14.05 -18.13
N GLY A 253 5.95 12.97 -18.70
CA GLY A 253 6.39 11.59 -18.50
C GLY A 253 5.93 10.98 -17.18
N MET A 254 4.97 11.61 -16.48
CA MET A 254 4.35 11.09 -15.26
C MET A 254 2.86 10.83 -15.49
N PHE A 255 2.36 9.72 -14.96
CA PHE A 255 0.94 9.37 -15.00
C PHE A 255 0.18 10.05 -13.87
N TYR A 256 -0.97 10.62 -14.22
CA TYR A 256 -1.87 11.31 -13.29
C TYR A 256 -3.24 10.66 -13.33
N TYR A 257 -3.71 10.20 -12.19
CA TYR A 257 -4.98 9.50 -12.03
C TYR A 257 -5.98 10.40 -11.31
N PRO A 258 -7.22 10.49 -11.80
CA PRO A 258 -8.24 11.31 -11.19
C PRO A 258 -8.95 10.57 -10.06
N PHE A 259 -9.45 11.34 -9.11
CA PHE A 259 -10.47 10.86 -8.18
C PHE A 259 -11.86 11.11 -8.77
N ASN A 260 -12.66 10.05 -8.93
CA ASN A 260 -14.07 10.11 -9.37
C ASN A 260 -14.31 10.96 -10.64
N CYS A 261 -13.45 10.87 -11.64
CA CYS A 261 -13.58 11.58 -12.90
C CYS A 261 -13.94 10.62 -14.03
N GLN A 262 -14.96 10.96 -14.80
CA GLN A 262 -15.35 10.25 -16.03
C GLN A 262 -15.11 11.10 -17.29
N GLU A 263 -14.50 12.27 -17.14
CA GLU A 263 -14.22 13.17 -18.24
C GLU A 263 -13.08 12.63 -19.11
N GLN A 264 -13.25 12.70 -20.41
CA GLN A 264 -12.21 12.33 -21.37
C GLN A 264 -11.25 13.48 -21.69
N SER A 265 -11.67 14.72 -21.41
CA SER A 265 -10.86 15.91 -21.65
C SER A 265 -10.91 16.81 -20.43
N LEU A 266 -9.75 17.24 -19.98
CA LEU A 266 -9.61 18.20 -18.88
C LEU A 266 -8.71 19.36 -19.30
N GLU A 267 -9.04 20.55 -18.82
CA GLU A 267 -8.06 21.64 -18.73
C GLU A 267 -7.26 21.45 -17.44
N ILE A 268 -5.94 21.26 -17.57
CA ILE A 268 -5.07 20.91 -16.46
C ILE A 268 -4.12 22.07 -16.16
N CYS A 269 -4.02 22.42 -14.89
CA CYS A 269 -3.03 23.33 -14.35
C CYS A 269 -1.66 22.64 -14.35
N GLY A 270 -0.73 23.12 -15.15
CA GLY A 270 0.63 22.57 -15.24
C GLY A 270 1.57 22.99 -14.11
N ALA A 271 1.07 23.73 -13.09
CA ALA A 271 1.89 24.13 -11.95
C ALA A 271 2.40 22.92 -11.17
N SER A 272 3.68 22.95 -10.79
CA SER A 272 4.30 21.99 -9.89
C SER A 272 4.64 22.65 -8.56
N PHE A 273 4.54 21.88 -7.46
CA PHE A 273 4.97 22.35 -6.15
C PHE A 273 6.40 21.84 -5.86
N PRO A 274 7.26 22.62 -5.21
CA PRO A 274 8.64 22.21 -4.96
C PRO A 274 8.74 20.93 -4.12
N ASN A 275 9.64 20.01 -4.51
CA ASN A 275 9.92 18.76 -3.80
C ASN A 275 8.72 17.80 -3.68
N GLU A 276 7.77 17.88 -4.60
CA GLU A 276 6.64 16.96 -4.67
C GLU A 276 7.10 15.52 -5.00
N GLN A 277 6.41 14.51 -4.47
CA GLN A 277 6.66 13.10 -4.71
C GLN A 277 5.40 12.40 -5.20
N PRO A 278 5.51 11.43 -6.14
CA PRO A 278 4.36 10.68 -6.61
C PRO A 278 3.78 9.78 -5.51
N LEU A 279 2.52 9.42 -5.66
CA LEU A 279 1.81 8.44 -4.83
C LEU A 279 2.44 7.05 -4.98
N SER A 280 2.72 6.40 -3.86
CA SER A 280 3.02 4.97 -3.80
C SER A 280 1.78 4.15 -3.43
N LEU A 281 1.64 2.99 -4.07
CA LEU A 281 0.62 2.00 -3.71
C LEU A 281 1.16 0.88 -2.82
N LEU A 282 2.39 1.00 -2.29
CA LEU A 282 2.94 0.01 -1.36
C LEU A 282 2.29 0.13 0.03
N VAL A 283 1.91 -1.00 0.59
CA VAL A 283 1.34 -1.11 1.94
C VAL A 283 2.36 -1.79 2.84
N ASN A 284 3.28 -1.01 3.41
CA ASN A 284 4.37 -1.52 4.26
C ASN A 284 3.90 -1.86 5.69
N GLU A 285 2.83 -1.23 6.14
CA GLU A 285 2.20 -1.47 7.43
C GLU A 285 0.68 -1.45 7.28
N ASN A 286 -0.03 -2.24 8.09
CA ASN A 286 -1.48 -2.17 8.13
C ASN A 286 -1.92 -0.89 8.85
N PRO A 287 -2.95 -0.19 8.34
CA PRO A 287 -3.50 0.97 9.01
C PRO A 287 -4.07 0.59 10.39
N LEU A 288 -3.84 1.46 11.37
CA LEU A 288 -4.45 1.35 12.69
C LEU A 288 -5.86 1.97 12.67
N LEU A 289 -6.84 1.14 12.43
CA LEU A 289 -8.26 1.50 12.44
C LEU A 289 -8.93 1.00 13.72
N VAL A 290 -10.11 1.55 14.03
CA VAL A 290 -10.98 0.97 15.06
C VAL A 290 -11.35 -0.44 14.62
N GLU A 291 -11.09 -1.44 15.48
CA GLU A 291 -11.38 -2.83 15.16
C GLU A 291 -12.91 -3.09 15.09
N LYS A 292 -13.33 -3.71 14.01
CA LYS A 292 -14.68 -4.24 13.82
C LYS A 292 -14.58 -5.74 13.52
N PRO A 293 -14.64 -6.58 14.57
CA PRO A 293 -14.51 -8.03 14.40
C PRO A 293 -15.60 -8.62 13.52
N THR A 294 -15.20 -9.48 12.57
CA THR A 294 -16.12 -10.27 11.75
C THR A 294 -16.63 -11.52 12.50
N GLY A 295 -17.45 -12.31 11.84
CA GLY A 295 -17.73 -13.68 12.28
C GLY A 295 -16.47 -14.54 12.34
N SER A 296 -16.47 -15.51 13.24
CA SER A 296 -15.36 -16.42 13.42
C SER A 296 -15.33 -17.50 12.33
N ARG A 297 -14.12 -17.80 11.81
CA ARG A 297 -13.87 -18.84 10.81
C ARG A 297 -12.86 -19.84 11.34
N VAL A 298 -13.20 -21.13 11.23
CA VAL A 298 -12.28 -22.22 11.59
C VAL A 298 -11.52 -22.65 10.33
N LEU A 299 -10.20 -22.60 10.39
CA LEU A 299 -9.28 -23.06 9.35
C LEU A 299 -8.48 -24.24 9.88
N GLN A 300 -8.38 -25.31 9.11
CA GLN A 300 -7.71 -26.55 9.54
C GLN A 300 -7.09 -27.28 8.35
N ALA A 301 -5.85 -27.70 8.51
CA ALA A 301 -5.18 -28.55 7.53
C ALA A 301 -5.75 -29.98 7.56
N GLU A 302 -5.92 -30.59 6.39
CA GLU A 302 -6.47 -31.93 6.27
C GLU A 302 -5.51 -33.00 6.81
N TYR A 303 -4.22 -32.93 6.44
CA TYR A 303 -3.22 -33.94 6.82
C TYR A 303 -2.50 -33.62 8.14
N PHE A 304 -2.63 -32.42 8.62
CA PHE A 304 -2.08 -31.97 9.91
C PHE A 304 -3.17 -31.32 10.76
N PRO A 305 -4.10 -32.09 11.35
CA PRO A 305 -5.28 -31.56 12.03
C PRO A 305 -4.96 -30.62 13.20
N ASP A 306 -3.77 -30.73 13.79
CA ASP A 306 -3.28 -29.82 14.83
C ASP A 306 -2.97 -28.41 14.30
N ALA A 307 -2.70 -28.27 12.99
CA ALA A 307 -2.63 -27.00 12.31
C ALA A 307 -4.05 -26.44 12.09
N ARG A 308 -4.64 -25.98 13.19
CA ARG A 308 -6.02 -25.47 13.23
C ARG A 308 -6.05 -24.14 13.95
N ALA A 309 -6.70 -23.15 13.35
CA ALA A 309 -6.93 -21.84 13.99
C ALA A 309 -8.39 -21.41 13.86
N ASN A 310 -8.83 -20.62 14.82
CA ASN A 310 -10.09 -19.91 14.76
C ASN A 310 -9.78 -18.43 14.59
N VAL A 311 -10.08 -17.90 13.42
CA VAL A 311 -9.72 -16.53 13.05
C VAL A 311 -10.95 -15.64 12.94
N THR A 312 -10.79 -14.41 13.35
CA THR A 312 -11.77 -13.33 13.25
C THR A 312 -11.05 -12.12 12.64
N SER A 313 -11.36 -11.80 11.39
CA SER A 313 -10.77 -10.67 10.69
C SER A 313 -11.35 -9.33 11.18
N ASP A 314 -10.79 -8.24 10.72
CA ASP A 314 -11.26 -6.89 10.99
C ASP A 314 -11.95 -6.34 9.73
N GLU A 315 -13.28 -6.11 9.82
CA GLU A 315 -14.08 -5.61 8.68
C GLU A 315 -13.61 -4.25 8.19
N ASN A 316 -13.10 -3.37 9.06
CA ASN A 316 -12.61 -2.06 8.65
C ASN A 316 -11.31 -2.19 7.85
N LEU A 317 -10.41 -3.08 8.25
CA LEU A 317 -9.18 -3.37 7.49
C LEU A 317 -9.50 -4.03 6.15
N ILE A 318 -10.42 -4.99 6.12
CA ILE A 318 -10.87 -5.61 4.85
C ILE A 318 -11.53 -4.57 3.94
N SER A 319 -12.35 -3.67 4.50
CA SER A 319 -12.95 -2.57 3.74
C SER A 319 -11.90 -1.61 3.17
N PHE A 320 -10.82 -1.36 3.91
CA PHE A 320 -9.67 -0.59 3.41
C PHE A 320 -9.00 -1.32 2.23
N PHE A 321 -8.67 -2.60 2.37
CA PHE A 321 -8.09 -3.39 1.29
C PHE A 321 -8.98 -3.44 0.04
N ALA A 322 -10.30 -3.48 0.22
CA ALA A 322 -11.24 -3.45 -0.90
C ALA A 322 -11.21 -2.14 -1.72
N THR A 323 -10.64 -1.06 -1.18
CA THR A 323 -10.43 0.20 -1.93
C THR A 323 -9.13 0.22 -2.71
N TYR A 324 -8.23 -0.75 -2.48
CA TYR A 324 -6.88 -0.73 -3.05
C TYR A 324 -6.94 -0.95 -4.57
N PRO A 325 -6.34 -0.04 -5.36
CA PRO A 325 -6.37 -0.16 -6.82
C PRO A 325 -5.33 -1.18 -7.29
N THR A 326 -5.75 -2.12 -8.12
CA THR A 326 -4.82 -3.05 -8.77
C THR A 326 -3.92 -2.27 -9.73
N SER A 327 -2.62 -2.54 -9.69
CA SER A 327 -1.64 -1.79 -10.48
C SER A 327 -0.41 -2.63 -10.81
N MET A 328 0.42 -2.14 -11.74
CA MET A 328 1.73 -2.69 -12.05
C MET A 328 2.80 -1.58 -12.08
N LEU A 329 4.06 -1.97 -12.10
CA LEU A 329 5.21 -1.09 -12.35
C LEU A 329 5.94 -1.52 -13.63
N ASP A 330 6.50 -0.53 -14.33
CA ASP A 330 7.38 -0.73 -15.48
C ASP A 330 6.78 -1.63 -16.58
N ASP A 331 5.48 -1.48 -16.88
CA ASP A 331 4.71 -2.29 -17.84
C ASP A 331 4.76 -3.81 -17.56
N ASN A 332 5.08 -4.20 -16.32
CA ASN A 332 5.22 -5.60 -15.94
C ASN A 332 4.13 -6.02 -14.95
N PHE A 333 3.13 -6.75 -15.47
CA PHE A 333 1.97 -7.18 -14.66
C PHE A 333 2.33 -8.11 -13.50
N CYS A 334 3.46 -8.82 -13.57
CA CYS A 334 3.91 -9.70 -12.50
C CYS A 334 4.32 -8.94 -11.23
N THR A 335 4.63 -7.65 -11.33
CA THR A 335 5.00 -6.82 -10.18
C THR A 335 3.86 -6.70 -9.17
N ARG A 336 2.59 -6.79 -9.61
CA ARG A 336 1.40 -6.65 -8.77
C ARG A 336 1.40 -7.60 -7.58
N TRP A 337 1.74 -8.86 -7.77
CA TRP A 337 1.70 -9.86 -6.71
C TRP A 337 2.72 -9.62 -5.60
N SER A 338 3.84 -8.97 -5.91
CA SER A 338 4.83 -8.60 -4.90
C SER A 338 4.28 -7.55 -3.91
N PHE A 339 3.40 -6.65 -4.35
CA PHE A 339 2.78 -5.65 -3.47
C PHE A 339 1.92 -6.34 -2.39
N TYR A 340 1.07 -7.27 -2.81
CA TYR A 340 0.22 -8.05 -1.89
C TYR A 340 1.06 -8.96 -0.98
N ALA A 341 2.03 -9.69 -1.53
CA ALA A 341 2.86 -10.63 -0.78
C ALA A 341 3.80 -9.94 0.23
N ASN A 342 4.24 -8.70 -0.02
CA ASN A 342 5.10 -7.96 0.89
C ASN A 342 4.33 -7.28 2.02
N THR A 343 3.03 -7.06 1.87
CA THR A 343 2.19 -6.50 2.94
C THR A 343 2.09 -7.46 4.13
N PRO A 344 2.41 -7.03 5.35
CA PRO A 344 2.33 -7.89 6.53
C PRO A 344 0.88 -8.17 6.92
N MET A 345 0.61 -9.31 7.55
CA MET A 345 -0.67 -9.54 8.23
C MET A 345 -0.78 -8.69 9.50
N SER A 346 -2.02 -8.35 9.91
CA SER A 346 -2.27 -7.61 11.13
C SER A 346 -1.83 -8.38 12.38
N GLU A 347 -1.46 -7.66 13.42
CA GLU A 347 -1.12 -8.26 14.72
C GLU A 347 -2.29 -9.03 15.33
N ARG A 348 -3.52 -8.63 15.00
CA ARG A 348 -4.73 -9.35 15.39
C ARG A 348 -4.75 -10.77 14.82
N ILE A 349 -4.55 -10.91 13.52
CA ILE A 349 -4.53 -12.22 12.85
C ILE A 349 -3.33 -13.04 13.30
N LYS A 350 -2.14 -12.44 13.39
CA LYS A 350 -0.95 -13.15 13.87
C LYS A 350 -1.17 -13.77 15.26
N LYS A 351 -1.78 -13.05 16.19
CA LYS A 351 -2.10 -13.57 17.54
C LYS A 351 -3.08 -14.74 17.55
N GLN A 352 -3.95 -14.84 16.55
CA GLN A 352 -4.94 -15.91 16.45
C GLN A 352 -4.43 -17.13 15.68
N LEU A 353 -3.68 -16.91 14.60
CA LEU A 353 -3.24 -17.94 13.66
C LEU A 353 -1.89 -18.55 14.04
N TYR A 354 -0.89 -17.71 14.35
CA TYR A 354 0.49 -18.16 14.51
C TYR A 354 0.73 -19.11 15.68
N PRO A 355 0.15 -18.93 16.88
CA PRO A 355 0.42 -19.85 18.02
C PRO A 355 0.11 -21.31 17.69
N SER A 356 -0.98 -21.58 16.99
CA SER A 356 -1.36 -22.94 16.59
C SER A 356 -0.41 -23.53 15.54
N LEU A 357 -0.10 -22.74 14.50
CA LEU A 357 0.85 -23.16 13.47
C LEU A 357 2.25 -23.38 14.05
N GLN A 358 2.74 -22.44 14.88
CA GLN A 358 4.05 -22.57 15.55
C GLN A 358 4.13 -23.81 16.43
N LYS A 359 3.08 -24.11 17.19
CA LYS A 359 3.02 -25.33 18.00
C LYS A 359 3.12 -26.59 17.12
N THR A 360 2.45 -26.60 15.97
CA THR A 360 2.44 -27.74 15.06
C THR A 360 3.78 -27.95 14.37
N ILE A 361 4.51 -26.87 14.07
CA ILE A 361 5.83 -26.94 13.41
C ILE A 361 6.99 -27.05 14.40
N GLN A 362 6.77 -26.86 15.69
CA GLN A 362 7.82 -26.87 16.70
C GLN A 362 8.58 -28.20 16.71
N GLY A 363 9.93 -28.12 16.67
CA GLY A 363 10.83 -29.28 16.67
C GLY A 363 10.92 -30.06 15.36
N LYS A 364 10.25 -29.61 14.31
CA LYS A 364 10.34 -30.18 12.95
C LYS A 364 11.51 -29.58 12.18
N SER A 365 12.03 -30.34 11.21
CA SER A 365 12.95 -29.80 10.20
C SER A 365 12.25 -28.71 9.35
N GLN A 366 13.03 -27.88 8.67
CA GLN A 366 12.46 -26.84 7.77
C GLN A 366 11.55 -27.47 6.69
N TYR A 367 11.95 -28.62 6.15
CA TYR A 367 11.13 -29.37 5.18
C TYR A 367 9.78 -29.79 5.75
N GLU A 368 9.78 -30.43 6.93
CA GLU A 368 8.53 -30.88 7.58
C GLU A 368 7.64 -29.69 7.98
N ALA A 369 8.24 -28.61 8.52
CA ALA A 369 7.52 -27.40 8.89
C ALA A 369 6.88 -26.73 7.67
N ALA A 370 7.63 -26.62 6.57
CA ALA A 370 7.08 -26.05 5.34
C ALA A 370 5.94 -26.91 4.76
N ASN A 371 6.03 -28.26 4.84
CA ASN A 371 4.94 -29.15 4.43
C ASN A 371 3.67 -28.97 5.28
N VAL A 372 3.79 -28.71 6.58
CA VAL A 372 2.63 -28.40 7.43
C VAL A 372 1.95 -27.10 6.95
N LEU A 373 2.75 -26.02 6.72
CA LEU A 373 2.21 -24.74 6.25
C LEU A 373 1.65 -24.86 4.83
N LEU A 374 2.31 -25.60 3.96
CA LEU A 374 1.85 -25.86 2.60
C LEU A 374 0.50 -26.59 2.60
N ASN A 375 0.39 -27.67 3.36
CA ASN A 375 -0.86 -28.42 3.46
C ASN A 375 -1.99 -27.58 4.09
N PHE A 376 -1.67 -26.74 5.07
CA PHE A 376 -2.65 -25.81 5.64
C PHE A 376 -3.23 -24.90 4.55
N VAL A 377 -2.40 -24.29 3.70
CA VAL A 377 -2.90 -23.43 2.62
C VAL A 377 -3.61 -24.23 1.53
N GLN A 378 -3.11 -25.43 1.18
CA GLN A 378 -3.73 -26.29 0.19
C GLN A 378 -5.14 -26.74 0.56
N THR A 379 -5.44 -26.96 1.86
CA THR A 379 -6.63 -27.72 2.26
C THR A 379 -7.58 -26.98 3.20
N ALA A 380 -7.16 -25.90 3.86
CA ALA A 380 -8.01 -25.14 4.77
C ALA A 380 -8.97 -24.17 4.05
N PHE A 381 -8.83 -24.02 2.72
CA PHE A 381 -9.56 -23.02 1.93
C PHE A 381 -10.29 -23.68 0.77
N VAL A 382 -11.43 -23.10 0.39
CA VAL A 382 -12.15 -23.52 -0.81
C VAL A 382 -11.55 -22.77 -2.01
N TYR A 383 -11.26 -23.51 -3.08
CA TYR A 383 -10.80 -22.91 -4.33
C TYR A 383 -11.98 -22.49 -5.21
N GLU A 384 -11.95 -21.27 -5.71
CA GLU A 384 -12.86 -20.81 -6.75
C GLU A 384 -12.16 -19.72 -7.56
N TYR A 385 -12.53 -19.62 -8.83
CA TYR A 385 -11.96 -18.65 -9.76
C TYR A 385 -12.54 -17.26 -9.54
N ASP A 386 -11.73 -16.25 -9.68
CA ASP A 386 -12.09 -14.84 -9.52
C ASP A 386 -13.21 -14.41 -10.45
N ASP A 387 -13.19 -14.83 -11.71
CA ASP A 387 -14.25 -14.53 -12.68
C ASP A 387 -15.65 -14.92 -12.18
N LYS A 388 -15.74 -16.03 -11.43
CA LYS A 388 -17.03 -16.51 -10.91
C LYS A 388 -17.49 -15.77 -9.67
N VAL A 389 -16.53 -15.32 -8.84
CA VAL A 389 -16.82 -14.70 -7.53
C VAL A 389 -16.88 -13.18 -7.65
N TRP A 390 -15.92 -12.60 -8.39
CA TRP A 390 -15.69 -11.15 -8.46
C TRP A 390 -16.01 -10.54 -9.82
N GLY A 391 -16.21 -11.37 -10.86
CA GLY A 391 -16.43 -10.92 -12.23
C GLY A 391 -15.16 -10.44 -12.94
N GLY A 392 -13.98 -10.73 -12.38
CA GLY A 392 -12.67 -10.39 -12.93
C GLY A 392 -11.55 -10.63 -11.94
N ASP A 393 -10.32 -10.63 -12.42
CA ASP A 393 -9.11 -10.85 -11.65
C ASP A 393 -8.96 -9.91 -10.42
N ARG A 394 -8.70 -10.49 -9.24
CA ARG A 394 -8.59 -9.80 -7.97
C ARG A 394 -7.65 -10.51 -7.01
N ALA A 395 -6.39 -10.11 -6.96
CA ALA A 395 -5.47 -10.61 -5.95
C ALA A 395 -5.83 -10.13 -4.53
N PHE A 396 -5.58 -10.98 -3.54
CA PHE A 396 -5.82 -10.70 -2.12
C PHE A 396 -4.54 -10.37 -1.38
N PHE A 397 -4.63 -9.42 -0.45
CA PHE A 397 -3.68 -9.41 0.67
C PHE A 397 -3.83 -10.68 1.49
N ALA A 398 -2.73 -11.17 2.11
CA ALA A 398 -2.75 -12.43 2.84
C ALA A 398 -3.88 -12.53 3.88
N GLU A 399 -4.29 -11.41 4.49
CA GLU A 399 -5.38 -11.34 5.45
C GLU A 399 -6.77 -11.50 4.81
N GLU A 400 -6.95 -11.05 3.57
CA GLU A 400 -8.20 -11.21 2.83
C GLU A 400 -8.50 -12.68 2.52
N SER A 401 -7.46 -13.50 2.23
CA SER A 401 -7.62 -14.96 2.05
C SER A 401 -8.17 -15.65 3.29
N LEU A 402 -7.90 -15.10 4.49
CA LEU A 402 -8.46 -15.63 5.75
C LEU A 402 -9.92 -15.19 5.98
N TYR A 403 -10.33 -14.10 5.35
CA TYR A 403 -11.67 -13.53 5.48
C TYR A 403 -12.64 -14.07 4.44
N TYR A 404 -12.31 -14.00 3.14
CA TYR A 404 -13.20 -14.43 2.07
C TYR A 404 -13.35 -15.95 2.04
N PRO A 405 -14.53 -16.45 1.65
CA PRO A 405 -14.79 -17.90 1.64
C PRO A 405 -14.02 -18.65 0.55
N TYR A 406 -13.62 -17.97 -0.50
CA TYR A 406 -12.92 -18.50 -1.67
C TYR A 406 -11.60 -17.81 -1.89
N CYS A 407 -10.64 -18.52 -2.45
CA CYS A 407 -9.36 -18.00 -2.89
C CYS A 407 -8.83 -18.88 -4.03
N ASP A 408 -8.00 -18.31 -4.89
CA ASP A 408 -7.40 -19.02 -6.03
C ASP A 408 -5.88 -19.28 -5.87
N CYS A 409 -5.15 -19.44 -6.98
CA CYS A 409 -3.73 -19.80 -6.93
C CYS A 409 -2.85 -18.65 -6.41
N GLU A 410 -3.14 -17.42 -6.79
CA GLU A 410 -2.34 -16.26 -6.39
C GLU A 410 -2.54 -15.93 -4.92
N ASP A 411 -3.79 -15.95 -4.45
CA ASP A 411 -4.12 -15.73 -3.04
C ASP A 411 -3.44 -16.73 -2.13
N ARG A 412 -3.45 -18.01 -2.53
CA ARG A 412 -2.79 -19.09 -1.79
C ARG A 412 -1.27 -18.93 -1.79
N SER A 413 -0.69 -18.52 -2.90
CA SER A 413 0.76 -18.29 -3.03
C SER A 413 1.21 -17.10 -2.20
N ILE A 414 0.43 -16.02 -2.20
CA ILE A 414 0.65 -14.84 -1.35
C ILE A 414 0.58 -15.22 0.13
N LEU A 415 -0.49 -15.91 0.55
CA LEU A 415 -0.65 -16.36 1.94
C LEU A 415 0.46 -17.31 2.38
N PHE A 416 0.80 -18.33 1.56
CA PHE A 416 1.86 -19.27 1.87
C PHE A 416 3.22 -18.58 2.00
N SER A 417 3.55 -17.67 1.05
CA SER A 417 4.78 -16.88 1.11
C SER A 417 4.90 -16.10 2.42
N ARG A 418 3.79 -15.52 2.89
CA ARG A 418 3.75 -14.77 4.14
C ARG A 418 3.96 -15.67 5.37
N LEU A 419 3.29 -16.81 5.41
CA LEU A 419 3.45 -17.77 6.51
C LEU A 419 4.88 -18.32 6.61
N VAL A 420 5.51 -18.69 5.49
CA VAL A 420 6.88 -19.19 5.48
C VAL A 420 7.88 -18.12 5.94
N ARG A 421 7.72 -16.89 5.45
CA ARG A 421 8.60 -15.79 5.81
C ARG A 421 8.47 -15.42 7.28
N ASP A 422 7.26 -15.38 7.83
CA ASP A 422 7.00 -14.98 9.21
C ASP A 422 7.30 -16.09 10.24
N LEU A 423 7.01 -17.35 9.91
CA LEU A 423 7.11 -18.46 10.87
C LEU A 423 8.42 -19.25 10.78
N LEU A 424 9.02 -19.31 9.59
CA LEU A 424 10.27 -20.04 9.36
C LEU A 424 11.48 -19.12 9.11
N GLY A 425 11.26 -17.83 8.82
CA GLY A 425 12.32 -16.89 8.50
C GLY A 425 13.05 -17.19 7.19
N LEU A 426 12.41 -17.92 6.27
CA LEU A 426 13.00 -18.34 5.00
C LEU A 426 12.67 -17.37 3.88
N LYS A 427 13.59 -17.24 2.91
CA LYS A 427 13.34 -16.48 1.69
C LYS A 427 12.38 -17.25 0.79
N VAL A 428 11.44 -16.51 0.19
CA VAL A 428 10.44 -17.05 -0.74
C VAL A 428 10.46 -16.23 -2.03
N LEU A 429 10.27 -16.91 -3.14
CA LEU A 429 9.96 -16.33 -4.45
C LEU A 429 8.52 -16.66 -4.81
N LEU A 430 7.83 -15.78 -5.54
CA LEU A 430 6.68 -16.22 -6.31
C LEU A 430 7.16 -16.70 -7.69
N VAL A 431 6.47 -17.67 -8.24
CA VAL A 431 6.79 -18.28 -9.53
C VAL A 431 5.52 -18.23 -10.38
N TYR A 432 5.50 -17.33 -11.34
CA TYR A 432 4.41 -17.25 -12.30
C TYR A 432 4.66 -18.21 -13.46
N TYR A 433 3.69 -19.03 -13.75
CA TYR A 433 3.53 -19.77 -15.00
C TYR A 433 2.32 -19.21 -15.75
N PRO A 434 2.26 -19.32 -17.09
CA PRO A 434 1.05 -18.92 -17.80
C PRO A 434 -0.21 -19.55 -17.18
N GLY A 435 -1.11 -18.72 -16.66
CA GLY A 435 -2.35 -19.14 -16.00
C GLY A 435 -2.19 -19.71 -14.59
N HIS A 436 -1.02 -19.59 -13.93
CA HIS A 436 -0.81 -20.12 -12.58
C HIS A 436 0.27 -19.37 -11.80
N LEU A 437 0.04 -19.20 -10.51
CA LEU A 437 1.03 -18.68 -9.57
C LEU A 437 1.34 -19.71 -8.47
N ALA A 438 2.62 -20.05 -8.34
CA ALA A 438 3.17 -20.90 -7.30
C ALA A 438 4.25 -20.15 -6.49
N THR A 439 4.97 -20.87 -5.63
CA THR A 439 6.06 -20.35 -4.82
C THR A 439 7.30 -21.22 -4.90
N ALA A 440 8.46 -20.67 -4.49
CA ALA A 440 9.66 -21.45 -4.25
C ALA A 440 10.38 -20.92 -2.99
N VAL A 441 10.85 -21.83 -2.14
CA VAL A 441 11.43 -21.54 -0.83
C VAL A 441 12.91 -21.86 -0.80
N CYS A 442 13.72 -20.92 -0.31
CA CYS A 442 15.15 -21.12 -0.08
C CYS A 442 15.38 -21.71 1.32
N PHE A 443 15.57 -23.02 1.38
CA PHE A 443 15.90 -23.71 2.62
C PHE A 443 17.39 -23.57 2.95
N THR A 444 17.73 -23.54 4.24
CA THR A 444 19.11 -23.68 4.71
C THR A 444 19.51 -25.14 4.83
N ASP A 445 18.53 -26.03 5.02
CA ASP A 445 18.70 -27.47 4.99
C ASP A 445 18.81 -27.98 3.54
N ASN A 446 19.41 -29.15 3.35
CA ASN A 446 19.45 -29.77 2.04
C ASN A 446 18.09 -30.45 1.73
N VAL A 447 17.20 -29.70 1.13
CA VAL A 447 15.88 -30.18 0.71
C VAL A 447 15.92 -30.59 -0.76
N THR A 448 15.48 -31.83 -1.05
CA THR A 448 15.41 -32.41 -2.40
C THR A 448 14.08 -32.04 -3.06
N GLY A 449 14.11 -31.74 -4.36
CA GLY A 449 12.89 -31.45 -5.13
C GLY A 449 13.16 -30.69 -6.43
N ASP A 450 12.09 -30.39 -7.15
CA ASP A 450 12.11 -29.42 -8.24
C ASP A 450 12.52 -28.07 -7.70
N TYR A 451 13.46 -27.38 -8.34
CA TYR A 451 13.99 -26.15 -7.80
C TYR A 451 14.40 -25.14 -8.88
N ILE A 452 14.39 -23.88 -8.48
CA ILE A 452 14.93 -22.74 -9.24
C ILE A 452 16.29 -22.38 -8.66
N SER A 453 17.29 -22.24 -9.52
CA SER A 453 18.62 -21.75 -9.12
C SER A 453 18.73 -20.27 -9.44
N LEU A 454 18.87 -19.45 -8.40
CA LEU A 454 18.98 -17.99 -8.53
C LEU A 454 20.09 -17.47 -7.61
N ASN A 455 21.05 -16.71 -8.16
CA ASN A 455 22.16 -16.12 -7.41
C ASN A 455 22.92 -17.16 -6.53
N ASN A 456 23.17 -18.34 -7.05
CA ASN A 456 23.78 -19.49 -6.34
C ASN A 456 22.98 -19.98 -5.12
N GLN A 457 21.71 -19.65 -5.02
CA GLN A 457 20.78 -20.19 -4.03
C GLN A 457 19.78 -21.14 -4.69
N LYS A 458 19.43 -22.21 -3.97
CA LYS A 458 18.43 -23.19 -4.39
C LYS A 458 17.09 -22.83 -3.77
N TYR A 459 16.10 -22.56 -4.61
CA TYR A 459 14.72 -22.32 -4.20
C TYR A 459 13.87 -23.52 -4.63
N VAL A 460 13.41 -24.30 -3.66
CA VAL A 460 12.63 -25.51 -3.90
C VAL A 460 11.15 -25.14 -4.10
N VAL A 461 10.55 -25.67 -5.16
CA VAL A 461 9.16 -25.38 -5.53
C VAL A 461 8.20 -25.83 -4.42
N CYS A 462 7.24 -24.98 -4.09
CA CYS A 462 6.15 -25.24 -3.17
C CYS A 462 4.87 -24.70 -3.80
N ASP A 463 3.95 -25.59 -4.20
CA ASP A 463 2.74 -25.18 -4.91
C ASP A 463 1.50 -25.32 -4.01
N PRO A 464 0.92 -24.20 -3.54
CA PRO A 464 -0.26 -24.23 -2.68
C PRO A 464 -1.56 -24.65 -3.38
N THR A 465 -1.51 -24.81 -4.70
CA THR A 465 -2.64 -25.24 -5.54
C THR A 465 -2.53 -26.69 -6.01
N TYR A 466 -1.36 -27.28 -5.87
CA TYR A 466 -1.15 -28.71 -6.11
C TYR A 466 -1.54 -29.51 -4.85
N ILE A 467 -2.83 -29.86 -4.75
CA ILE A 467 -3.46 -30.32 -3.50
C ILE A 467 -2.85 -31.63 -2.99
N GLY A 468 -2.26 -31.58 -1.80
CA GLY A 468 -1.61 -32.70 -1.14
C GLY A 468 -0.21 -33.03 -1.67
N ALA A 469 0.33 -32.24 -2.60
CA ALA A 469 1.72 -32.35 -3.03
C ALA A 469 2.67 -31.89 -1.93
N PRO A 470 3.80 -32.57 -1.74
CA PRO A 470 4.82 -32.12 -0.80
C PRO A 470 5.69 -30.99 -1.40
N VAL A 471 6.47 -30.35 -0.54
CA VAL A 471 7.58 -29.47 -0.96
C VAL A 471 8.47 -30.21 -1.96
N GLY A 472 8.82 -29.55 -3.07
CA GLY A 472 9.64 -30.08 -4.13
C GLY A 472 8.89 -30.74 -5.29
N ALA A 473 7.55 -30.71 -5.27
CA ALA A 473 6.73 -31.17 -6.38
C ALA A 473 6.18 -30.03 -7.20
N THR A 474 6.45 -29.98 -8.50
CA THR A 474 5.81 -29.05 -9.46
C THR A 474 4.55 -29.67 -10.02
N MET A 475 3.48 -28.89 -10.14
CA MET A 475 2.25 -29.34 -10.78
C MET A 475 2.50 -29.76 -12.23
N PRO A 476 1.84 -30.83 -12.74
CA PRO A 476 1.97 -31.24 -14.13
C PRO A 476 1.62 -30.13 -15.12
N ASP A 477 2.16 -30.23 -16.32
CA ASP A 477 1.83 -29.35 -17.45
C ASP A 477 2.21 -27.88 -17.30
N MET A 478 3.00 -27.53 -16.29
CA MET A 478 3.54 -26.16 -16.13
C MET A 478 4.59 -25.85 -17.21
N ASP A 479 4.40 -24.76 -17.95
CA ASP A 479 5.38 -24.27 -18.92
C ASP A 479 6.56 -23.58 -18.20
N ASN A 480 7.51 -24.38 -17.75
CA ASN A 480 8.71 -23.87 -17.07
C ASN A 480 9.56 -22.98 -17.99
N GLY A 481 9.44 -23.12 -19.31
CA GLY A 481 10.18 -22.29 -20.27
C GLY A 481 9.72 -20.84 -20.28
N LYS A 482 8.49 -20.57 -19.85
CA LYS A 482 7.88 -19.26 -19.72
C LYS A 482 7.71 -18.81 -18.26
N ALA A 483 8.26 -19.56 -17.32
CA ALA A 483 8.16 -19.21 -15.91
C ALA A 483 8.85 -17.89 -15.61
N LYS A 484 8.22 -17.03 -14.80
CA LYS A 484 8.81 -15.78 -14.31
C LYS A 484 8.98 -15.85 -12.81
N VAL A 485 10.14 -15.45 -12.34
CA VAL A 485 10.50 -15.46 -10.91
C VAL A 485 10.33 -14.08 -10.33
N ILE A 486 9.48 -13.94 -9.32
CA ILE A 486 9.18 -12.66 -8.69
C ILE A 486 9.87 -12.60 -7.32
N LEU A 487 10.76 -11.63 -7.17
CA LEU A 487 11.48 -11.42 -5.91
C LEU A 487 10.58 -10.76 -4.87
N LEU A 488 10.67 -11.22 -3.62
CA LEU A 488 10.00 -10.63 -2.47
C LEU A 488 11.03 -9.99 -1.52
N GLN A 489 10.61 -8.95 -0.80
CA GLN A 489 11.43 -8.27 0.22
C GLN A 489 11.59 -9.11 1.48
#